data_507cf2684039d44055e0d757b67bf752
#
_entry.id   507cf2684039d44055e0d757b67bf752
#
_cell.length_a   1.000
_cell.length_b   1.000
_cell.length_c   1.000
_cell.angle_alpha   90.00
_cell.angle_beta   90.00
_cell.angle_gamma   90.00
#
_symmetry.space_group_name_H-M   'P 1'
#
loop_
_entity.id
_entity.type
_entity.pdbx_description
1 polymer ?
#
loop_
_entity_poly.entity_id
_entity_poly.type
_entity_poly.pdbx_seq_one_letter_code
_entity_poly.pdbx_strand_id
1 'polypeptide(L)'
;MMFGRIEAKYYQLSSKPFTMAADAEIDDVLYSKIEPYSTGMLEVSDLHTIFWERAGNPDGQPVIVIHGGPGGGSQPGYRQYFDPEKFDIIQFDQRGCGKSTPYAELEENNTHNSVSDIESLREHFGIDKWHIFGGSWGSTLSLIYAQNHPDKALSLTLRGIFMCRKSELQWFYQHGASHVFPDAFEPYQNHIPEDEQHDLISAYYERLTSDNVEIRRAAAKEWTRWEMATSRLFPDPEYLDKAEDLDFAVAFARIECHYFINGIFVEDGHILNNCNNITHIPTTIVQGRYDMVCPTVSAWELHKQLPNSRLII
;
A
#
# COMPACT_ATOMS: atom_id res chain seq x y z
N MET A 1 30.56 -26.88 -45.30
CA MET A 1 29.41 -26.51 -44.44
C MET A 1 29.84 -26.66 -42.99
N MET A 2 30.28 -25.55 -42.44
CA MET A 2 30.78 -25.50 -41.06
C MET A 2 29.64 -24.88 -40.20
N PHE A 3 29.04 -25.66 -39.34
CA PHE A 3 28.40 -25.13 -38.16
C PHE A 3 29.20 -25.61 -36.95
N GLY A 4 30.07 -24.73 -36.51
CA GLY A 4 30.88 -24.92 -35.33
C GLY A 4 30.00 -24.88 -34.08
N ARG A 5 30.23 -25.82 -33.19
CA ARG A 5 29.72 -25.87 -31.82
C ARG A 5 30.04 -24.57 -31.11
N ILE A 6 29.02 -23.83 -30.73
CA ILE A 6 29.10 -22.85 -29.64
C ILE A 6 28.97 -23.66 -28.36
N GLU A 7 30.09 -23.98 -27.75
CA GLU A 7 30.14 -24.62 -26.45
C GLU A 7 29.56 -23.68 -25.38
N ALA A 8 28.61 -24.24 -24.66
CA ALA A 8 28.02 -23.64 -23.44
C ALA A 8 29.11 -23.42 -22.37
N LYS A 9 29.73 -22.25 -22.39
CA LYS A 9 30.77 -21.83 -21.42
C LYS A 9 30.30 -20.73 -20.48
N TYR A 10 29.00 -20.58 -20.29
CA TYR A 10 28.38 -19.52 -19.44
C TYR A 10 27.44 -20.02 -18.38
N TYR A 11 27.62 -21.24 -17.82
CA TYR A 11 26.89 -21.64 -16.62
C TYR A 11 27.79 -22.44 -15.67
N GLN A 12 28.88 -21.83 -15.21
CA GLN A 12 29.46 -22.10 -13.91
C GLN A 12 29.49 -20.77 -13.15
N LEU A 13 28.32 -20.20 -12.90
CA LEU A 13 28.15 -19.31 -11.78
C LEU A 13 28.23 -20.17 -10.52
N SER A 14 29.21 -19.83 -9.70
CA SER A 14 29.53 -20.47 -8.43
C SER A 14 28.26 -20.76 -7.65
N SER A 15 28.16 -21.96 -7.10
CA SER A 15 27.15 -22.41 -6.15
C SER A 15 27.30 -21.74 -4.77
N LYS A 16 27.66 -20.47 -4.72
CA LYS A 16 27.50 -19.65 -3.53
C LYS A 16 26.14 -18.97 -3.67
N PRO A 17 25.22 -19.12 -2.69
CA PRO A 17 24.03 -18.28 -2.67
C PRO A 17 24.52 -16.84 -2.78
N PHE A 18 23.90 -16.07 -3.65
CA PHE A 18 24.10 -14.63 -3.75
C PHE A 18 23.53 -14.03 -2.47
N THR A 19 24.31 -14.08 -1.40
CA THR A 19 24.01 -13.32 -0.18
C THR A 19 24.26 -11.88 -0.54
N MET A 20 23.18 -11.15 -0.73
CA MET A 20 23.24 -9.73 -0.99
C MET A 20 23.92 -9.04 0.19
N ALA A 21 25.01 -8.33 -0.11
CA ALA A 21 25.53 -7.28 0.78
C ALA A 21 24.54 -6.11 0.96
N ALA A 22 23.31 -6.27 0.50
CA ALA A 22 22.26 -5.26 0.58
C ALA A 22 21.68 -5.09 1.99
N ASP A 23 21.66 -6.16 2.79
CA ASP A 23 21.04 -6.07 4.12
C ASP A 23 21.88 -5.24 5.10
N ALA A 24 23.21 -5.27 4.97
CA ALA A 24 24.11 -4.47 5.81
C ALA A 24 24.11 -2.97 5.43
N GLU A 25 23.86 -2.64 4.15
CA GLU A 25 23.80 -1.24 3.69
C GLU A 25 22.43 -0.60 3.98
N ILE A 26 21.35 -1.38 4.08
CA ILE A 26 20.02 -0.86 4.40
C ILE A 26 19.91 -0.52 5.89
N ASP A 27 20.45 -1.34 6.76
CA ASP A 27 20.45 -1.09 8.21
C ASP A 27 21.26 0.16 8.59
N ASP A 28 22.28 0.55 7.78
CA ASP A 28 23.06 1.77 7.98
C ASP A 28 22.29 3.06 7.58
N VAL A 29 21.18 2.96 6.84
CA VAL A 29 20.39 4.10 6.37
C VAL A 29 19.13 4.31 7.21
N LEU A 30 18.64 3.25 7.86
CA LEU A 30 17.45 3.32 8.71
C LEU A 30 17.83 3.76 10.13
N TYR A 31 16.93 4.51 10.75
CA TYR A 31 17.06 4.81 12.19
C TYR A 31 16.85 3.54 13.02
N SER A 32 17.33 3.59 14.26
CA SER A 32 17.18 2.48 15.20
C SER A 32 15.72 2.09 15.41
N LYS A 33 15.47 0.80 15.65
CA LYS A 33 14.15 0.31 16.06
C LYS A 33 13.77 0.93 17.39
N ILE A 34 12.56 1.46 17.44
CA ILE A 34 11.98 2.06 18.64
C ILE A 34 10.59 1.48 18.91
N GLU A 35 10.21 1.45 20.19
CA GLU A 35 8.86 1.08 20.59
C GLU A 35 7.97 2.32 20.73
N PRO A 36 6.63 2.19 20.57
CA PRO A 36 5.71 3.26 20.84
C PRO A 36 5.76 3.69 22.31
N TYR A 37 5.77 4.99 22.56
CA TYR A 37 5.62 5.51 23.92
C TYR A 37 4.14 5.60 24.33
N SER A 38 3.22 5.57 23.37
CA SER A 38 1.78 5.59 23.63
C SER A 38 1.03 4.82 22.55
N THR A 39 -0.02 4.11 22.95
CA THR A 39 -0.95 3.39 22.06
C THR A 39 -2.37 3.54 22.58
N GLY A 40 -3.35 3.43 21.70
CA GLY A 40 -4.74 3.49 22.11
C GLY A 40 -5.71 3.12 20.99
N MET A 41 -6.97 3.29 21.32
CA MET A 41 -8.11 3.09 20.42
C MET A 41 -8.91 4.39 20.34
N LEU A 42 -9.40 4.73 19.15
CA LEU A 42 -10.25 5.88 18.91
C LEU A 42 -11.54 5.42 18.25
N GLU A 43 -12.69 5.67 18.89
CA GLU A 43 -14.00 5.47 18.29
C GLU A 43 -14.21 6.55 17.21
N VAL A 44 -14.39 6.11 15.95
CA VAL A 44 -14.55 6.99 14.79
C VAL A 44 -15.94 6.93 14.18
N SER A 45 -16.74 5.95 14.59
CA SER A 45 -18.18 5.85 14.34
C SER A 45 -18.82 4.92 15.37
N ASP A 46 -20.14 4.75 15.31
CA ASP A 46 -20.85 3.78 16.16
C ASP A 46 -20.41 2.33 15.91
N LEU A 47 -19.85 2.06 14.71
CA LEU A 47 -19.38 0.73 14.30
C LEU A 47 -17.87 0.56 14.45
N HIS A 48 -17.08 1.59 14.10
CA HIS A 48 -15.63 1.45 13.96
C HIS A 48 -14.85 2.14 15.08
N THR A 49 -13.85 1.40 15.58
CA THR A 49 -12.81 1.89 16.48
C THR A 49 -11.46 1.61 15.87
N ILE A 50 -10.62 2.61 15.68
CA ILE A 50 -9.30 2.48 15.05
C ILE A 50 -8.19 2.45 16.10
N PHE A 51 -7.22 1.57 15.87
CA PHE A 51 -5.99 1.50 16.66
C PHE A 51 -5.00 2.56 16.19
N TRP A 52 -4.30 3.17 17.14
CA TRP A 52 -3.21 4.10 16.88
C TRP A 52 -2.02 3.88 17.82
N GLU A 53 -0.85 4.31 17.37
CA GLU A 53 0.37 4.35 18.17
C GLU A 53 1.16 5.63 17.89
N ARG A 54 1.91 6.09 18.89
CA ARG A 54 2.86 7.21 18.80
C ARG A 54 4.22 6.76 19.29
N ALA A 55 5.28 7.12 18.51
CA ALA A 55 6.66 6.75 18.80
C ALA A 55 7.60 7.93 18.53
N GLY A 56 8.81 7.87 19.07
CA GLY A 56 9.82 8.91 18.93
C GLY A 56 9.68 10.01 19.98
N ASN A 57 9.83 11.27 19.57
CA ASN A 57 9.80 12.44 20.45
C ASN A 57 8.40 13.04 20.54
N PRO A 58 7.71 12.97 21.70
CA PRO A 58 6.37 13.55 21.86
C PRO A 58 6.30 15.08 21.65
N ASP A 59 7.43 15.78 21.77
CA ASP A 59 7.54 17.23 21.52
C ASP A 59 8.11 17.52 20.12
N GLY A 60 8.33 16.49 19.30
CA GLY A 60 8.88 16.58 17.94
C GLY A 60 7.88 17.06 16.90
N GLN A 61 8.34 17.12 15.65
CA GLN A 61 7.46 17.44 14.53
C GLN A 61 6.51 16.29 14.27
N PRO A 62 5.19 16.51 14.24
CA PRO A 62 4.25 15.43 14.04
C PRO A 62 4.27 14.92 12.58
N VAL A 63 4.35 13.61 12.42
CA VAL A 63 4.22 12.94 11.13
C VAL A 63 3.23 11.79 11.24
N ILE A 64 2.22 11.81 10.36
CA ILE A 64 1.31 10.67 10.21
C ILE A 64 1.81 9.74 9.12
N VAL A 65 1.84 8.45 9.42
CA VAL A 65 2.20 7.37 8.49
C VAL A 65 0.93 6.62 8.10
N ILE A 66 0.58 6.69 6.82
CA ILE A 66 -0.61 6.06 6.25
C ILE A 66 -0.18 4.78 5.51
N HIS A 67 -0.61 3.64 6.02
CA HIS A 67 -0.25 2.34 5.43
C HIS A 67 -0.97 2.06 4.11
N GLY A 68 -0.42 1.10 3.35
CA GLY A 68 -0.95 0.64 2.08
C GLY A 68 -2.00 -0.47 2.20
N GLY A 69 -2.30 -1.08 1.09
CA GLY A 69 -3.38 -2.02 0.82
C GLY A 69 -4.36 -1.36 -0.16
N PRO A 70 -5.58 -0.97 0.28
CA PRO A 70 -6.07 -0.82 1.67
C PRO A 70 -6.14 -2.12 2.46
N GLY A 71 -6.08 -2.05 3.78
CA GLY A 71 -6.19 -3.25 4.63
C GLY A 71 -4.87 -3.88 5.06
N GLY A 72 -3.71 -3.29 4.68
CA GLY A 72 -2.38 -3.85 5.00
C GLY A 72 -1.95 -3.72 6.47
N GLY A 73 -2.54 -2.77 7.20
CA GLY A 73 -2.17 -2.47 8.59
C GLY A 73 -0.84 -1.72 8.74
N SER A 74 -0.65 -1.10 9.88
CA SER A 74 0.58 -0.44 10.28
C SER A 74 1.71 -1.44 10.55
N GLN A 75 2.95 -1.01 10.34
CA GLN A 75 4.11 -1.88 10.52
C GLN A 75 5.18 -1.19 11.37
N PRO A 76 5.79 -1.88 12.35
CA PRO A 76 6.85 -1.32 13.19
C PRO A 76 8.04 -0.75 12.39
N GLY A 77 8.33 -1.32 11.22
CA GLY A 77 9.42 -0.89 10.34
C GLY A 77 9.27 0.54 9.82
N TYR A 78 8.06 1.07 9.73
CA TYR A 78 7.85 2.46 9.27
C TYR A 78 8.42 3.50 10.23
N ARG A 79 8.55 3.20 11.52
CA ARG A 79 9.14 4.09 12.52
C ARG A 79 10.61 4.40 12.20
N GLN A 80 11.30 3.47 11.55
CA GLN A 80 12.74 3.59 11.20
C GLN A 80 13.02 4.56 10.04
N TYR A 81 12.00 5.08 9.37
CA TYR A 81 12.17 6.10 8.33
C TYR A 81 12.34 7.52 8.88
N PHE A 82 12.13 7.71 10.18
CA PHE A 82 12.13 9.02 10.82
C PHE A 82 13.14 9.08 11.96
N ASP A 83 13.81 10.24 12.09
CA ASP A 83 14.68 10.53 13.22
C ASP A 83 13.85 10.59 14.52
N PRO A 84 14.00 9.62 15.44
CA PRO A 84 13.17 9.54 16.63
C PRO A 84 13.40 10.67 17.64
N GLU A 85 14.49 11.44 17.50
CA GLU A 85 14.75 12.61 18.34
C GLU A 85 13.99 13.85 17.83
N LYS A 86 13.61 13.87 16.54
CA LYS A 86 12.99 15.03 15.87
C LYS A 86 11.51 14.89 15.59
N PHE A 87 11.02 13.65 15.43
CA PHE A 87 9.65 13.42 15.01
C PHE A 87 8.82 12.73 16.09
N ASP A 88 7.58 13.19 16.21
CA ASP A 88 6.48 12.46 16.81
C ASP A 88 5.81 11.65 15.71
N ILE A 89 6.03 10.35 15.72
CA ILE A 89 5.64 9.43 14.63
C ILE A 89 4.31 8.78 15.00
N ILE A 90 3.25 9.14 14.27
CA ILE A 90 1.90 8.62 14.47
C ILE A 90 1.62 7.57 13.40
N GLN A 91 1.27 6.35 13.82
CA GLN A 91 0.76 5.29 12.96
C GLN A 91 -0.63 4.87 13.44
N PHE A 92 -1.46 4.38 12.53
CA PHE A 92 -2.76 3.85 12.86
C PHE A 92 -3.13 2.72 11.91
N ASP A 93 -3.99 1.83 12.35
CA ASP A 93 -4.61 0.84 11.49
C ASP A 93 -5.94 1.40 10.97
N GLN A 94 -6.10 1.45 9.64
CA GLN A 94 -7.34 1.89 9.02
C GLN A 94 -8.49 0.93 9.36
N ARG A 95 -9.72 1.30 9.05
CA ARG A 95 -10.90 0.48 9.35
C ARG A 95 -10.75 -0.94 8.85
N GLY A 96 -11.16 -1.89 9.66
CA GLY A 96 -11.22 -3.32 9.31
C GLY A 96 -9.90 -4.07 9.30
N CYS A 97 -8.74 -3.45 9.57
CA CYS A 97 -7.45 -4.13 9.51
C CYS A 97 -6.62 -3.96 10.78
N GLY A 98 -5.54 -4.74 10.87
CA GLY A 98 -4.61 -4.70 11.98
C GLY A 98 -5.30 -4.94 13.33
N LYS A 99 -5.18 -3.98 14.24
CA LYS A 99 -5.82 -4.00 15.56
C LYS A 99 -7.12 -3.19 15.63
N SER A 100 -7.54 -2.57 14.53
CA SER A 100 -8.80 -1.84 14.42
C SER A 100 -10.00 -2.80 14.37
N THR A 101 -11.14 -2.36 14.88
CA THR A 101 -12.36 -3.20 15.00
C THR A 101 -13.57 -2.48 14.40
N PRO A 102 -14.56 -3.25 13.86
CA PRO A 102 -14.57 -4.70 13.64
C PRO A 102 -13.57 -5.13 12.56
N TYR A 103 -13.00 -6.32 12.71
CA TYR A 103 -12.00 -6.84 11.78
C TYR A 103 -12.64 -7.33 10.46
N ALA A 104 -12.00 -7.02 9.33
CA ALA A 104 -12.46 -7.32 7.98
C ALA A 104 -13.86 -6.77 7.63
N GLU A 105 -14.34 -5.74 8.36
CA GLU A 105 -15.64 -5.11 8.13
C GLU A 105 -15.59 -4.17 6.92
N LEU A 106 -16.63 -4.20 6.08
CA LEU A 106 -16.78 -3.40 4.87
C LEU A 106 -17.83 -2.29 5.02
N GLU A 107 -18.78 -2.44 5.93
CA GLU A 107 -19.77 -1.41 6.22
C GLU A 107 -19.07 -0.15 6.74
N GLU A 108 -19.45 1.03 6.26
CA GLU A 108 -18.79 2.31 6.54
C GLU A 108 -17.27 2.35 6.21
N ASN A 109 -16.73 1.35 5.54
CA ASN A 109 -15.32 1.30 5.18
C ASN A 109 -15.12 1.83 3.74
N ASN A 110 -14.87 3.13 3.64
CA ASN A 110 -14.72 3.87 2.38
C ASN A 110 -13.75 5.04 2.54
N THR A 111 -13.32 5.61 1.41
CA THR A 111 -12.32 6.68 1.37
C THR A 111 -12.74 7.93 2.15
N HIS A 112 -14.01 8.33 2.09
CA HIS A 112 -14.48 9.52 2.80
C HIS A 112 -14.40 9.36 4.31
N ASN A 113 -14.78 8.18 4.81
CA ASN A 113 -14.67 7.86 6.23
C ASN A 113 -13.20 7.75 6.65
N SER A 114 -12.32 7.14 5.82
CA SER A 114 -10.88 7.08 6.11
C SER A 114 -10.24 8.47 6.17
N VAL A 115 -10.66 9.41 5.33
CA VAL A 115 -10.22 10.82 5.41
C VAL A 115 -10.70 11.47 6.73
N SER A 116 -11.95 11.23 7.12
CA SER A 116 -12.50 11.73 8.39
C SER A 116 -11.79 11.12 9.60
N ASP A 117 -11.41 9.85 9.55
CA ASP A 117 -10.67 9.16 10.61
C ASP A 117 -9.28 9.79 10.83
N ILE A 118 -8.59 10.14 9.74
CA ILE A 118 -7.30 10.83 9.81
C ILE A 118 -7.47 12.20 10.47
N GLU A 119 -8.52 12.95 10.13
CA GLU A 119 -8.79 14.24 10.75
C GLU A 119 -9.17 14.08 12.23
N SER A 120 -9.95 13.07 12.58
CA SER A 120 -10.29 12.73 13.97
C SER A 120 -9.06 12.41 14.81
N LEU A 121 -8.06 11.68 14.25
CA LEU A 121 -6.79 11.44 14.91
C LEU A 121 -6.01 12.73 15.14
N ARG A 122 -5.96 13.62 14.14
CA ARG A 122 -5.28 14.90 14.26
C ARG A 122 -5.87 15.74 15.40
N GLU A 123 -7.20 15.82 15.46
CA GLU A 123 -7.92 16.54 16.49
C GLU A 123 -7.75 15.90 17.87
N HIS A 124 -7.84 14.56 17.95
CA HIS A 124 -7.63 13.79 19.18
C HIS A 124 -6.26 14.07 19.83
N PHE A 125 -5.22 14.27 19.03
CA PHE A 125 -3.87 14.61 19.52
C PHE A 125 -3.65 16.12 19.69
N GLY A 126 -4.60 16.97 19.32
CA GLY A 126 -4.46 18.45 19.37
C GLY A 126 -3.40 18.98 18.40
N ILE A 127 -3.13 18.25 17.32
CA ILE A 127 -2.14 18.61 16.29
C ILE A 127 -2.77 19.62 15.33
N ASP A 128 -2.14 20.79 15.13
CA ASP A 128 -2.62 21.78 14.15
C ASP A 128 -2.35 21.33 12.72
N LYS A 129 -1.11 20.94 12.43
CA LYS A 129 -0.65 20.46 11.11
C LYS A 129 0.39 19.36 11.29
N TRP A 130 0.53 18.49 10.32
CA TRP A 130 1.51 17.42 10.33
C TRP A 130 2.16 17.16 8.98
N HIS A 131 3.30 16.50 9.00
CA HIS A 131 3.87 15.85 7.82
C HIS A 131 3.08 14.58 7.52
N ILE A 132 2.93 14.25 6.24
CA ILE A 132 2.16 13.07 5.81
C ILE A 132 3.10 12.16 5.02
N PHE A 133 3.18 10.90 5.44
CA PHE A 133 3.93 9.86 4.75
C PHE A 133 2.99 8.74 4.34
N GLY A 134 3.02 8.35 3.06
CA GLY A 134 2.20 7.26 2.56
C GLY A 134 2.81 6.55 1.36
N GLY A 135 2.53 5.25 1.25
CA GLY A 135 2.98 4.44 0.12
C GLY A 135 1.89 3.55 -0.42
N SER A 136 1.90 3.28 -1.76
CA SER A 136 0.86 2.51 -2.41
C SER A 136 -0.53 3.13 -2.16
N TRP A 137 -1.53 2.39 -1.71
CA TRP A 137 -2.79 2.94 -1.24
C TRP A 137 -2.61 4.08 -0.24
N GLY A 138 -1.60 4.00 0.65
CA GLY A 138 -1.29 5.10 1.56
C GLY A 138 -0.94 6.39 0.84
N SER A 139 -0.36 6.36 -0.37
CA SER A 139 -0.16 7.56 -1.19
C SER A 139 -1.47 8.11 -1.75
N THR A 140 -2.40 7.23 -2.14
CA THR A 140 -3.76 7.57 -2.56
C THR A 140 -4.49 8.34 -1.47
N LEU A 141 -4.56 7.73 -0.27
CA LEU A 141 -5.27 8.30 0.86
C LEU A 141 -4.61 9.58 1.38
N SER A 142 -3.26 9.66 1.37
CA SER A 142 -2.52 10.88 1.69
C SER A 142 -2.86 12.04 0.76
N LEU A 143 -2.95 11.78 -0.54
CA LEU A 143 -3.31 12.79 -1.54
C LEU A 143 -4.75 13.26 -1.37
N ILE A 144 -5.69 12.34 -1.22
CA ILE A 144 -7.11 12.68 -1.04
C ILE A 144 -7.30 13.44 0.30
N TYR A 145 -6.66 13.01 1.38
CA TYR A 145 -6.69 13.76 2.64
C TYR A 145 -6.15 15.18 2.48
N ALA A 146 -4.98 15.35 1.86
CA ALA A 146 -4.40 16.67 1.64
C ALA A 146 -5.27 17.54 0.72
N GLN A 147 -5.94 16.96 -0.27
CA GLN A 147 -6.88 17.68 -1.15
C GLN A 147 -8.12 18.18 -0.42
N ASN A 148 -8.58 17.46 0.62
CA ASN A 148 -9.71 17.85 1.45
C ASN A 148 -9.31 18.80 2.60
N HIS A 149 -8.08 18.64 3.12
CA HIS A 149 -7.54 19.40 4.26
C HIS A 149 -6.18 20.02 3.94
N PRO A 150 -6.07 20.86 2.89
CA PRO A 150 -4.78 21.36 2.40
C PRO A 150 -4.03 22.21 3.45
N ASP A 151 -4.76 22.86 4.35
CA ASP A 151 -4.18 23.67 5.43
C ASP A 151 -3.63 22.83 6.60
N LYS A 152 -3.88 21.51 6.60
CA LYS A 152 -3.43 20.57 7.65
C LYS A 152 -2.15 19.83 7.29
N ALA A 153 -1.72 19.90 6.04
CA ALA A 153 -0.52 19.23 5.53
C ALA A 153 0.68 20.19 5.50
N LEU A 154 1.74 19.87 6.25
CA LEU A 154 3.02 20.58 6.20
C LEU A 154 3.85 20.15 4.98
N SER A 155 3.86 18.87 4.66
CA SER A 155 4.47 18.30 3.47
C SER A 155 3.92 16.91 3.19
N LEU A 156 4.11 16.44 1.96
CA LEU A 156 3.82 15.08 1.54
C LEU A 156 5.13 14.34 1.21
N THR A 157 5.31 13.15 1.75
CA THR A 157 6.35 12.20 1.32
C THR A 157 5.65 10.92 0.86
N LEU A 158 5.67 10.70 -0.44
CA LEU A 158 4.89 9.65 -1.09
C LEU A 158 5.81 8.66 -1.80
N ARG A 159 5.50 7.37 -1.71
CA ARG A 159 6.23 6.33 -2.44
C ARG A 159 5.30 5.35 -3.13
N GLY A 160 5.77 4.76 -4.25
CA GLY A 160 4.96 3.77 -4.97
C GLY A 160 3.59 4.37 -5.30
N ILE A 161 3.56 5.40 -6.14
CA ILE A 161 2.35 6.17 -6.41
C ILE A 161 1.28 5.30 -7.03
N PHE A 162 0.15 5.22 -6.34
CA PHE A 162 -1.07 4.59 -6.77
C PHE A 162 -2.20 5.61 -6.72
N MET A 163 -2.86 5.84 -7.84
CA MET A 163 -3.99 6.78 -7.94
C MET A 163 -5.33 6.07 -8.08
N CYS A 164 -5.29 4.73 -8.07
CA CYS A 164 -6.43 3.83 -8.16
C CYS A 164 -7.34 4.11 -9.37
N ARG A 165 -6.76 4.54 -10.50
CA ARG A 165 -7.49 4.71 -11.75
C ARG A 165 -7.86 3.34 -12.34
N LYS A 166 -8.93 3.31 -13.13
CA LYS A 166 -9.34 2.10 -13.85
C LYS A 166 -8.19 1.47 -14.64
N SER A 167 -7.33 2.30 -15.25
CA SER A 167 -6.16 1.83 -16.02
C SER A 167 -5.10 1.15 -15.13
N GLU A 168 -4.93 1.58 -13.87
CA GLU A 168 -3.99 0.99 -12.93
C GLU A 168 -4.54 -0.33 -12.37
N LEU A 169 -5.85 -0.40 -12.09
CA LEU A 169 -6.52 -1.63 -11.71
C LEU A 169 -6.49 -2.67 -12.84
N GLN A 170 -6.78 -2.25 -14.08
CA GLN A 170 -6.67 -3.10 -15.27
C GLN A 170 -5.25 -3.63 -15.46
N TRP A 171 -4.24 -2.77 -15.31
CA TRP A 171 -2.84 -3.17 -15.41
C TRP A 171 -2.48 -4.26 -14.43
N PHE A 172 -2.88 -4.13 -13.18
CA PHE A 172 -2.40 -5.02 -12.14
C PHE A 172 -3.27 -6.26 -11.96
N TYR A 173 -4.59 -6.13 -11.97
CA TYR A 173 -5.51 -7.23 -11.64
C TYR A 173 -6.11 -7.95 -12.85
N GLN A 174 -5.97 -7.41 -14.07
CA GLN A 174 -6.59 -8.00 -15.24
C GLN A 174 -5.60 -8.34 -16.35
N HIS A 175 -4.89 -7.35 -16.87
CA HIS A 175 -4.03 -7.56 -18.04
C HIS A 175 -2.95 -6.49 -18.13
N GLY A 176 -1.72 -6.87 -17.86
CA GLY A 176 -0.56 -5.97 -17.88
C GLY A 176 0.58 -6.56 -17.08
N ALA A 177 0.56 -6.48 -15.76
CA ALA A 177 1.54 -7.10 -14.87
C ALA A 177 1.63 -8.63 -15.06
N SER A 178 0.55 -9.28 -15.49
CA SER A 178 0.50 -10.69 -15.91
C SER A 178 1.50 -11.06 -17.01
N HIS A 179 1.91 -10.10 -17.84
CA HIS A 179 2.93 -10.34 -18.87
C HIS A 179 4.35 -10.42 -18.31
N VAL A 180 4.57 -9.84 -17.13
CA VAL A 180 5.87 -9.83 -16.45
C VAL A 180 5.97 -10.96 -15.42
N PHE A 181 4.84 -11.30 -14.79
CA PHE A 181 4.71 -12.34 -13.76
C PHE A 181 3.66 -13.39 -14.16
N PRO A 182 3.81 -14.08 -15.30
CA PRO A 182 2.79 -15.05 -15.77
C PRO A 182 2.64 -16.26 -14.82
N ASP A 183 3.72 -16.68 -14.19
CA ASP A 183 3.79 -17.78 -13.24
C ASP A 183 3.04 -17.48 -11.93
N ALA A 184 3.08 -16.24 -11.45
CA ALA A 184 2.33 -15.81 -10.27
C ALA A 184 0.86 -15.45 -10.61
N PHE A 185 0.60 -14.98 -11.83
CA PHE A 185 -0.75 -14.60 -12.27
C PHE A 185 -1.63 -15.81 -12.59
N GLU A 186 -1.06 -16.88 -13.14
CA GLU A 186 -1.82 -18.08 -13.53
C GLU A 186 -2.62 -18.70 -12.37
N PRO A 187 -2.08 -18.93 -11.17
CA PRO A 187 -2.88 -19.39 -10.02
C PRO A 187 -3.99 -18.42 -9.61
N TYR A 188 -3.72 -17.11 -9.62
CA TYR A 188 -4.70 -16.08 -9.33
C TYR A 188 -5.85 -16.10 -10.36
N GLN A 189 -5.56 -16.15 -11.64
CA GLN A 189 -6.56 -16.22 -12.70
C GLN A 189 -7.34 -17.53 -12.68
N ASN A 190 -6.65 -18.68 -12.56
CA ASN A 190 -7.26 -20.01 -12.61
C ASN A 190 -8.11 -20.35 -11.37
N HIS A 191 -7.99 -19.56 -10.29
CA HIS A 191 -8.93 -19.66 -9.18
C HIS A 191 -10.36 -19.29 -9.57
N ILE A 192 -10.51 -18.46 -10.61
CA ILE A 192 -11.78 -17.99 -11.14
C ILE A 192 -12.19 -18.84 -12.34
N PRO A 193 -13.47 -19.32 -12.43
CA PRO A 193 -13.98 -20.00 -13.60
C PRO A 193 -13.76 -19.21 -14.89
N GLU A 194 -13.51 -19.93 -16.01
CA GLU A 194 -13.11 -19.31 -17.28
C GLU A 194 -14.12 -18.28 -17.80
N ASP A 195 -15.40 -18.54 -17.63
CA ASP A 195 -16.49 -17.64 -18.04
C ASP A 195 -16.59 -16.34 -17.22
N GLU A 196 -15.99 -16.31 -16.03
CA GLU A 196 -15.93 -15.12 -15.15
C GLU A 196 -14.59 -14.35 -15.24
N GLN A 197 -13.55 -14.91 -15.89
CA GLN A 197 -12.21 -14.31 -15.94
C GLN A 197 -12.12 -13.01 -16.73
N HIS A 198 -13.19 -12.61 -17.38
CA HIS A 198 -13.26 -11.33 -18.11
C HIS A 198 -13.29 -10.11 -17.17
N ASP A 199 -13.64 -10.28 -15.88
CA ASP A 199 -13.60 -9.27 -14.83
C ASP A 199 -13.20 -9.90 -13.49
N LEU A 200 -11.88 -10.04 -13.28
CA LEU A 200 -11.34 -10.73 -12.12
C LEU A 200 -11.67 -10.01 -10.80
N ILE A 201 -11.71 -8.68 -10.77
CA ILE A 201 -12.05 -7.92 -9.55
C ILE A 201 -13.47 -8.25 -9.12
N SER A 202 -14.43 -8.20 -10.04
CA SER A 202 -15.83 -8.56 -9.74
C SER A 202 -15.98 -9.99 -9.28
N ALA A 203 -15.33 -10.94 -9.97
CA ALA A 203 -15.38 -12.35 -9.64
C ALA A 203 -14.75 -12.68 -8.26
N TYR A 204 -13.64 -12.00 -7.93
CA TYR A 204 -13.05 -12.11 -6.59
C TYR A 204 -13.93 -11.47 -5.52
N TYR A 205 -14.56 -10.32 -5.80
CA TYR A 205 -15.43 -9.65 -4.84
C TYR A 205 -16.60 -10.52 -4.40
N GLU A 206 -17.25 -11.22 -5.33
CA GLU A 206 -18.32 -12.16 -5.01
C GLU A 206 -17.85 -13.27 -4.06
N ARG A 207 -16.64 -13.79 -4.26
CA ARG A 207 -16.05 -14.83 -3.41
C ARG A 207 -15.61 -14.29 -2.05
N LEU A 208 -15.00 -13.14 -2.04
CA LEU A 208 -14.52 -12.48 -0.83
C LEU A 208 -15.65 -11.97 0.09
N THR A 209 -16.84 -11.74 -0.47
CA THR A 209 -18.04 -11.35 0.29
C THR A 209 -18.99 -12.52 0.55
N SER A 210 -18.65 -13.73 0.10
CA SER A 210 -19.46 -14.94 0.33
C SER A 210 -19.62 -15.25 1.83
N ASP A 211 -20.80 -15.71 2.22
CA ASP A 211 -21.04 -16.23 3.57
C ASP A 211 -20.32 -17.54 3.85
N ASN A 212 -19.94 -18.27 2.78
CA ASN A 212 -19.15 -19.49 2.89
C ASN A 212 -17.68 -19.16 3.19
N VAL A 213 -17.26 -19.50 4.41
CA VAL A 213 -15.90 -19.22 4.92
C VAL A 213 -14.81 -19.85 4.06
N GLU A 214 -15.03 -21.06 3.54
CA GLU A 214 -14.04 -21.78 2.72
C GLU A 214 -13.83 -21.10 1.36
N ILE A 215 -14.92 -20.67 0.71
CA ILE A 215 -14.84 -19.91 -0.54
C ILE A 215 -14.09 -18.59 -0.32
N ARG A 216 -14.46 -17.86 0.75
CA ARG A 216 -13.84 -16.59 1.08
C ARG A 216 -12.34 -16.70 1.38
N ARG A 217 -11.94 -17.72 2.16
CA ARG A 217 -10.52 -17.97 2.50
C ARG A 217 -9.71 -18.39 1.28
N ALA A 218 -10.25 -19.25 0.44
CA ALA A 218 -9.56 -19.68 -0.78
C ALA A 218 -9.30 -18.51 -1.73
N ALA A 219 -10.30 -17.66 -1.96
CA ALA A 219 -10.15 -16.47 -2.79
C ALA A 219 -9.17 -15.46 -2.16
N ALA A 220 -9.25 -15.24 -0.86
CA ALA A 220 -8.36 -14.34 -0.15
C ALA A 220 -6.89 -14.77 -0.24
N LYS A 221 -6.62 -16.04 -0.13
CA LYS A 221 -5.28 -16.61 -0.28
C LYS A 221 -4.68 -16.34 -1.66
N GLU A 222 -5.41 -16.60 -2.74
CA GLU A 222 -4.89 -16.39 -4.10
C GLU A 222 -4.74 -14.90 -4.44
N TRP A 223 -5.67 -14.05 -4.01
CA TRP A 223 -5.52 -12.60 -4.13
C TRP A 223 -4.27 -12.08 -3.42
N THR A 224 -4.11 -12.45 -2.15
CA THR A 224 -2.97 -12.01 -1.33
C THR A 224 -1.65 -12.56 -1.88
N ARG A 225 -1.64 -13.79 -2.38
CA ARG A 225 -0.44 -14.39 -2.99
C ARG A 225 -0.01 -13.62 -4.23
N TRP A 226 -0.93 -13.21 -5.10
CA TRP A 226 -0.65 -12.36 -6.25
C TRP A 226 0.03 -11.05 -5.83
N GLU A 227 -0.54 -10.37 -4.85
CA GLU A 227 0.00 -9.12 -4.29
C GLU A 227 1.42 -9.31 -3.72
N MET A 228 1.61 -10.33 -2.89
CA MET A 228 2.88 -10.55 -2.22
C MET A 228 3.98 -11.01 -3.18
N ALA A 229 3.63 -11.76 -4.23
CA ALA A 229 4.59 -12.24 -5.24
C ALA A 229 5.15 -11.12 -6.12
N THR A 230 4.41 -10.02 -6.30
CA THR A 230 4.73 -8.95 -7.25
C THR A 230 5.21 -7.65 -6.59
N SER A 231 5.01 -7.51 -5.27
CA SER A 231 5.33 -6.27 -4.54
C SER A 231 6.82 -6.08 -4.23
N ARG A 232 7.67 -7.07 -4.54
CA ARG A 232 9.11 -6.99 -4.32
C ARG A 232 9.88 -7.33 -5.59
N LEU A 233 11.02 -6.64 -5.80
CA LEU A 233 11.89 -6.90 -6.97
C LEU A 233 12.49 -8.30 -6.94
N PHE A 234 12.81 -8.80 -5.76
CA PHE A 234 13.30 -10.17 -5.56
C PHE A 234 12.27 -10.95 -4.75
N PRO A 235 12.10 -12.25 -5.04
CA PRO A 235 11.22 -13.11 -4.26
C PRO A 235 11.58 -13.07 -2.77
N ASP A 236 10.59 -12.89 -1.94
CA ASP A 236 10.73 -12.86 -0.48
C ASP A 236 9.77 -13.91 0.12
N PRO A 237 10.31 -15.08 0.51
CA PRO A 237 9.48 -16.15 1.05
C PRO A 237 8.70 -15.75 2.31
N GLU A 238 9.29 -14.97 3.23
CA GLU A 238 8.62 -14.51 4.44
C GLU A 238 7.45 -13.57 4.12
N TYR A 239 7.59 -12.81 3.03
CA TYR A 239 6.53 -11.93 2.57
C TYR A 239 5.39 -12.71 1.89
N LEU A 240 5.73 -13.76 1.14
CA LEU A 240 4.75 -14.69 0.55
C LEU A 240 3.98 -15.47 1.61
N ASP A 241 4.60 -15.80 2.74
CA ASP A 241 3.97 -16.53 3.84
C ASP A 241 2.79 -15.76 4.47
N LYS A 242 2.68 -14.45 4.24
CA LYS A 242 1.49 -13.67 4.66
C LYS A 242 0.19 -14.16 4.01
N ALA A 243 0.26 -14.75 2.83
CA ALA A 243 -0.91 -15.35 2.18
C ALA A 243 -1.39 -16.63 2.88
N GLU A 244 -0.56 -17.26 3.70
CA GLU A 244 -0.91 -18.42 4.51
C GLU A 244 -1.54 -18.03 5.86
N ASP A 245 -1.35 -16.79 6.32
CA ASP A 245 -2.11 -16.20 7.43
C ASP A 245 -3.52 -15.83 6.92
N LEU A 246 -4.44 -16.77 7.08
CA LEU A 246 -5.80 -16.64 6.54
C LEU A 246 -6.59 -15.48 7.14
N ASP A 247 -6.32 -15.09 8.38
CA ASP A 247 -7.02 -13.95 8.99
C ASP A 247 -6.53 -12.64 8.36
N PHE A 248 -5.21 -12.49 8.20
CA PHE A 248 -4.64 -11.37 7.47
C PHE A 248 -5.11 -11.36 6.01
N ALA A 249 -5.00 -12.48 5.30
CA ALA A 249 -5.37 -12.58 3.90
C ALA A 249 -6.84 -12.21 3.64
N VAL A 250 -7.76 -12.66 4.50
CA VAL A 250 -9.19 -12.32 4.39
C VAL A 250 -9.43 -10.83 4.59
N ALA A 251 -8.86 -10.21 5.62
CA ALA A 251 -9.05 -8.78 5.84
C ALA A 251 -8.44 -7.97 4.69
N PHE A 252 -7.20 -8.28 4.31
CA PHE A 252 -6.47 -7.61 3.25
C PHE A 252 -7.21 -7.67 1.91
N ALA A 253 -7.43 -8.87 1.37
CA ALA A 253 -8.06 -9.07 0.07
C ALA A 253 -9.50 -8.54 0.02
N ARG A 254 -10.26 -8.72 1.10
CA ARG A 254 -11.65 -8.30 1.21
C ARG A 254 -11.78 -6.78 1.18
N ILE A 255 -10.93 -6.07 1.93
CA ILE A 255 -10.92 -4.61 1.96
C ILE A 255 -10.41 -4.04 0.64
N GLU A 256 -9.30 -4.53 0.09
CA GLU A 256 -8.79 -4.08 -1.20
C GLU A 256 -9.83 -4.21 -2.30
N CYS A 257 -10.36 -5.41 -2.48
CA CYS A 257 -11.33 -5.68 -3.51
C CYS A 257 -12.61 -4.84 -3.37
N HIS A 258 -13.05 -4.60 -2.13
CA HIS A 258 -14.17 -3.70 -1.84
C HIS A 258 -13.90 -2.26 -2.29
N TYR A 259 -12.71 -1.73 -2.02
CA TYR A 259 -12.35 -0.40 -2.49
C TYR A 259 -12.23 -0.34 -4.01
N PHE A 260 -11.63 -1.34 -4.63
CA PHE A 260 -11.35 -1.33 -6.06
C PHE A 260 -12.61 -1.49 -6.91
N ILE A 261 -13.53 -2.37 -6.55
CA ILE A 261 -14.79 -2.55 -7.27
C ILE A 261 -15.68 -1.29 -7.19
N ASN A 262 -15.58 -0.54 -6.09
CA ASN A 262 -16.30 0.71 -5.89
C ASN A 262 -15.52 1.95 -6.37
N GLY A 263 -14.43 1.79 -7.15
CA GLY A 263 -13.61 2.90 -7.64
C GLY A 263 -13.08 3.79 -6.53
N ILE A 264 -12.74 3.16 -5.39
CA ILE A 264 -12.34 3.82 -4.14
C ILE A 264 -13.30 4.93 -3.66
N PHE A 265 -14.57 4.84 -4.06
CA PHE A 265 -15.63 5.80 -3.68
C PHE A 265 -15.39 7.25 -4.13
N VAL A 266 -14.58 7.44 -5.18
CA VAL A 266 -14.36 8.74 -5.85
C VAL A 266 -14.39 8.55 -7.37
N GLU A 267 -14.51 9.65 -8.11
CA GLU A 267 -14.50 9.61 -9.57
C GLU A 267 -13.13 9.17 -10.12
N ASP A 268 -13.14 8.46 -11.25
CA ASP A 268 -11.91 8.09 -11.95
C ASP A 268 -11.07 9.33 -12.30
N GLY A 269 -9.78 9.32 -11.98
CA GLY A 269 -8.90 10.47 -12.16
C GLY A 269 -9.02 11.55 -11.07
N HIS A 270 -9.78 11.34 -10.00
CA HIS A 270 -10.02 12.30 -8.91
C HIS A 270 -8.73 12.99 -8.43
N ILE A 271 -7.67 12.23 -8.19
CA ILE A 271 -6.41 12.77 -7.64
C ILE A 271 -5.81 13.81 -8.57
N LEU A 272 -5.67 13.49 -9.87
CA LEU A 272 -5.08 14.42 -10.83
C LEU A 272 -5.97 15.66 -11.08
N ASN A 273 -7.28 15.45 -11.07
CA ASN A 273 -8.25 16.54 -11.28
C ASN A 273 -8.26 17.56 -10.13
N ASN A 274 -7.85 17.14 -8.92
CA ASN A 274 -7.83 17.98 -7.73
C ASN A 274 -6.42 18.40 -7.26
N CYS A 275 -5.37 18.17 -8.06
CA CYS A 275 -4.00 18.57 -7.74
C CYS A 275 -3.85 20.07 -7.45
N ASN A 276 -4.69 20.91 -8.05
CA ASN A 276 -4.67 22.36 -7.82
C ASN A 276 -4.85 22.75 -6.35
N ASN A 277 -5.54 21.94 -5.56
CA ASN A 277 -5.77 22.20 -4.13
C ASN A 277 -4.50 22.07 -3.29
N ILE A 278 -3.48 21.35 -3.79
CA ILE A 278 -2.28 20.99 -3.03
C ILE A 278 -0.96 21.44 -3.69
N THR A 279 -1.01 22.28 -4.71
CA THR A 279 0.19 22.76 -5.43
C THR A 279 1.17 23.53 -4.55
N HIS A 280 0.70 24.11 -3.44
CA HIS A 280 1.51 24.85 -2.48
C HIS A 280 2.23 23.96 -1.46
N ILE A 281 1.83 22.68 -1.35
CA ILE A 281 2.38 21.75 -0.35
C ILE A 281 3.70 21.17 -0.88
N PRO A 282 4.83 21.30 -0.17
CA PRO A 282 6.07 20.64 -0.53
C PRO A 282 5.88 19.13 -0.60
N THR A 283 6.18 18.53 -1.75
CA THR A 283 5.93 17.11 -1.99
C THR A 283 7.20 16.39 -2.46
N THR A 284 7.56 15.30 -1.81
CA THR A 284 8.59 14.38 -2.28
C THR A 284 7.94 13.08 -2.74
N ILE A 285 8.24 12.67 -3.96
CA ILE A 285 7.76 11.43 -4.57
C ILE A 285 8.96 10.50 -4.76
N VAL A 286 8.91 9.29 -4.21
CA VAL A 286 9.93 8.25 -4.39
C VAL A 286 9.30 7.08 -5.14
N GLN A 287 9.87 6.71 -6.29
CA GLN A 287 9.28 5.71 -7.16
C GLN A 287 10.32 4.74 -7.70
N GLY A 288 10.06 3.44 -7.58
CA GLY A 288 10.85 2.41 -8.22
C GLY A 288 10.68 2.45 -9.75
N ARG A 289 11.80 2.38 -10.50
CA ARG A 289 11.74 2.31 -11.98
C ARG A 289 11.00 1.06 -12.46
N TYR A 290 11.17 -0.03 -11.76
CA TYR A 290 10.64 -1.36 -12.09
C TYR A 290 9.50 -1.77 -11.16
N ASP A 291 8.81 -0.79 -10.59
CA ASP A 291 7.61 -1.04 -9.80
C ASP A 291 6.50 -1.54 -10.73
N MET A 292 6.12 -2.82 -10.58
CA MET A 292 5.14 -3.47 -11.43
C MET A 292 3.72 -3.37 -10.87
N VAL A 293 3.60 -3.16 -9.57
CA VAL A 293 2.30 -2.92 -8.91
C VAL A 293 1.82 -1.52 -9.19
N CYS A 294 2.71 -0.53 -8.96
CA CYS A 294 2.46 0.90 -9.16
C CYS A 294 3.42 1.45 -10.22
N PRO A 295 3.09 1.35 -11.53
CA PRO A 295 4.01 1.74 -12.58
C PRO A 295 4.47 3.21 -12.51
N THR A 296 5.73 3.45 -12.82
CA THR A 296 6.40 4.76 -12.73
C THR A 296 5.65 5.88 -13.46
N VAL A 297 4.83 5.56 -14.45
CA VAL A 297 4.02 6.55 -15.19
C VAL A 297 3.08 7.31 -14.26
N SER A 298 2.50 6.67 -13.25
CA SER A 298 1.62 7.33 -12.26
C SER A 298 2.37 8.40 -11.47
N ALA A 299 3.58 8.09 -10.99
CA ALA A 299 4.42 9.05 -10.29
C ALA A 299 4.86 10.22 -11.19
N TRP A 300 5.16 9.92 -12.45
CA TRP A 300 5.53 10.92 -13.44
C TRP A 300 4.38 11.88 -13.76
N GLU A 301 3.17 11.38 -13.93
CA GLU A 301 1.98 12.20 -14.19
C GLU A 301 1.63 13.08 -12.99
N LEU A 302 1.65 12.52 -11.77
CA LEU A 302 1.44 13.29 -10.54
C LEU A 302 2.48 14.40 -10.38
N HIS A 303 3.77 14.10 -10.59
CA HIS A 303 4.84 15.07 -10.52
C HIS A 303 4.63 16.26 -11.47
N LYS A 304 4.15 16.01 -12.68
CA LYS A 304 3.86 17.08 -13.64
C LYS A 304 2.73 18.02 -13.21
N GLN A 305 1.83 17.55 -12.36
CA GLN A 305 0.72 18.36 -11.83
C GLN A 305 1.10 19.13 -10.54
N LEU A 306 2.18 18.74 -9.88
CA LEU A 306 2.62 19.32 -8.60
C LEU A 306 3.94 20.10 -8.78
N PRO A 307 3.90 21.40 -9.05
CA PRO A 307 5.10 22.20 -9.37
C PRO A 307 6.12 22.27 -8.22
N ASN A 308 5.67 22.09 -6.97
CA ASN A 308 6.52 22.07 -5.79
C ASN A 308 6.97 20.64 -5.40
N SER A 309 6.83 19.68 -6.31
CA SER A 309 7.25 18.30 -6.03
C SER A 309 8.68 18.02 -6.52
N ARG A 310 9.36 17.15 -5.78
CA ARG A 310 10.61 16.50 -6.16
C ARG A 310 10.33 15.03 -6.46
N LEU A 311 10.67 14.56 -7.66
CA LEU A 311 10.57 13.15 -8.03
C LEU A 311 11.95 12.50 -7.99
N ILE A 312 12.04 11.36 -7.30
CA ILE A 312 13.22 10.50 -7.17
C ILE A 312 12.83 9.13 -7.74
N ILE A 313 13.54 8.68 -8.80
CA ILE A 313 13.30 7.38 -9.44
C ILE A 313 14.55 6.50 -9.26
#